data_dccc3bf5a0d42f86d103491cc869941f
#
_entry.id   dccc3bf5a0d42f86d103491cc869941f
#
_cell.length_a   1.000
_cell.length_b   1.000
_cell.length_c   1.000
_cell.angle_alpha   90.00
_cell.angle_beta   90.00
_cell.angle_gamma   90.00
#
_symmetry.space_group_name_H-M   'P 1'
#
loop_
_entity.id
_entity.type
_entity.pdbx_description
1 polymer ?
#
loop_
_entity_poly.entity_id
_entity_poly.type
_entity_poly.pdbx_seq_one_letter_code
_entity_poly.pdbx_strand_id
1 'polypeptide(L)'
;MIDSKLLRQDAAAIAARLQSRGYTFPLDEYQRLEDARKTAQVKAEQLQATRNSLSAQIGQAKKNGENADALMAQVAALDSEQKDSEQKDSEQQYAEIQNALDALLATVPNPPHESVPVGKDEDDNLEVRRWGTPRVFDFPPKEHADLENIGLDFDAGAKLAGARFTVLRGDLARLHRAIAQFMLDTHTRDEGYTEMYVPYLANAQALFGTGQLPKFEEDLFKTALGERHFYLIPTSEVSLTNLVADTVLEEADLPLYYTAHTPCFRSEAGSHGRDVRGMIRQHQFDKVEMVKIVAPETSYDELEKLTANAENILQKLNLPYRVVLLCTGDMGFSAAKTYDLEVWLPGQGKYREISSCSNCTDFQARRMQARYRPKDSKKPQPVHTLNGSGLAVGRTLVAILENYQNADGSITIPEALLPYMGGITEIRPLR
;
A
#
# COMPACT_ATOMS: atom_id res chain seq x y z
N MET A 1 -7.10 2.17 8.12
CA MET A 1 -8.01 1.75 9.22
C MET A 1 -9.42 2.18 8.87
N ILE A 2 -10.41 1.37 9.13
CA ILE A 2 -11.82 1.71 8.88
C ILE A 2 -12.22 2.94 9.72
N ASP A 3 -13.08 3.80 9.17
CA ASP A 3 -13.67 4.93 9.92
C ASP A 3 -14.49 4.41 11.10
N SER A 4 -14.05 4.70 12.31
CA SER A 4 -14.78 4.35 13.54
C SER A 4 -16.18 4.97 13.64
N LYS A 5 -16.44 6.07 12.90
CA LYS A 5 -17.78 6.67 12.83
C LYS A 5 -18.74 5.80 12.02
N LEU A 6 -18.26 5.26 10.88
CA LEU A 6 -19.07 4.34 10.07
C LEU A 6 -19.36 3.05 10.84
N LEU A 7 -18.38 2.51 11.56
CA LEU A 7 -18.60 1.34 12.41
C LEU A 7 -19.61 1.61 13.52
N ARG A 8 -19.59 2.78 14.16
CA ARG A 8 -20.58 3.16 15.18
C ARG A 8 -21.98 3.35 14.60
N GLN A 9 -22.09 3.74 13.33
CA GLN A 9 -23.39 3.90 12.67
C GLN A 9 -24.01 2.57 12.27
N ASP A 10 -23.22 1.68 11.65
CA ASP A 10 -23.70 0.38 11.18
C ASP A 10 -22.56 -0.64 11.06
N ALA A 11 -22.15 -1.19 12.21
CA ALA A 11 -21.13 -2.23 12.24
C ALA A 11 -21.56 -3.52 11.52
N ALA A 12 -22.87 -3.81 11.51
CA ALA A 12 -23.40 -5.02 10.85
C ALA A 12 -23.28 -4.93 9.33
N ALA A 13 -23.57 -3.77 8.72
CA ALA A 13 -23.38 -3.57 7.29
C ALA A 13 -21.90 -3.65 6.89
N ILE A 14 -20.99 -3.09 7.70
CA ILE A 14 -19.55 -3.22 7.46
C ILE A 14 -19.11 -4.67 7.58
N ALA A 15 -19.56 -5.41 8.60
CA ALA A 15 -19.28 -6.83 8.77
C ALA A 15 -19.75 -7.66 7.56
N ALA A 16 -20.94 -7.39 7.03
CA ALA A 16 -21.46 -8.06 5.84
C ALA A 16 -20.59 -7.79 4.59
N ARG A 17 -20.11 -6.55 4.39
CA ARG A 17 -19.18 -6.21 3.31
C ARG A 17 -17.83 -6.91 3.47
N LEU A 18 -17.31 -7.00 4.68
CA LEU A 18 -16.05 -7.70 4.97
C LEU A 18 -16.19 -9.22 4.79
N GLN A 19 -17.38 -9.79 5.07
CA GLN A 19 -17.65 -11.20 4.83
C GLN A 19 -17.51 -11.58 3.35
N SER A 20 -17.84 -10.69 2.41
CA SER A 20 -17.62 -10.94 0.98
C SER A 20 -16.13 -11.08 0.61
N ARG A 21 -15.22 -10.58 1.45
CA ARG A 21 -13.76 -10.75 1.34
C ARG A 21 -13.23 -12.00 2.04
N GLY A 22 -14.10 -12.87 2.54
CA GLY A 22 -13.71 -14.00 3.40
C GLY A 22 -13.25 -13.60 4.80
N TYR A 23 -13.47 -12.32 5.22
CA TYR A 23 -13.08 -11.86 6.55
C TYR A 23 -14.28 -11.79 7.49
N THR A 24 -14.22 -12.59 8.56
CA THR A 24 -15.23 -12.55 9.62
C THR A 24 -14.88 -11.44 10.61
N PHE A 25 -15.64 -10.34 10.56
CA PHE A 25 -15.47 -9.24 11.52
C PHE A 25 -15.89 -9.68 12.91
N PRO A 26 -15.06 -9.48 13.97
CA PRO A 26 -15.39 -9.86 15.34
C PRO A 26 -16.39 -8.88 15.98
N LEU A 27 -17.64 -8.92 15.51
CA LEU A 27 -18.67 -7.93 15.83
C LEU A 27 -18.97 -7.85 17.31
N ASP A 28 -19.08 -9.00 17.99
CA ASP A 28 -19.40 -9.06 19.43
C ASP A 28 -18.28 -8.44 20.29
N GLU A 29 -17.03 -8.72 19.93
CA GLU A 29 -15.87 -8.13 20.60
C GLU A 29 -15.79 -6.63 20.36
N TYR A 30 -15.99 -6.19 19.11
CA TYR A 30 -16.06 -4.77 18.79
C TYR A 30 -17.14 -4.05 19.59
N GLN A 31 -18.36 -4.59 19.65
CA GLN A 31 -19.47 -3.99 20.41
C GLN A 31 -19.13 -3.91 21.89
N ARG A 32 -18.62 -4.98 22.47
CA ARG A 32 -18.18 -5.02 23.87
C ARG A 32 -17.14 -3.93 24.18
N LEU A 33 -16.13 -3.78 23.32
CA LEU A 33 -15.09 -2.75 23.48
C LEU A 33 -15.63 -1.33 23.29
N GLU A 34 -16.52 -1.11 22.32
CA GLU A 34 -17.10 0.22 22.07
C GLU A 34 -18.05 0.65 23.20
N ASP A 35 -18.82 -0.27 23.78
CA ASP A 35 -19.68 0.01 24.94
C ASP A 35 -18.83 0.32 26.19
N ALA A 36 -17.75 -0.45 26.41
CA ALA A 36 -16.81 -0.17 27.47
C ALA A 36 -16.12 1.18 27.30
N ARG A 37 -15.68 1.51 26.06
CA ARG A 37 -15.08 2.82 25.72
C ARG A 37 -16.04 3.97 26.01
N LYS A 38 -17.30 3.86 25.57
CA LYS A 38 -18.33 4.87 25.81
C LYS A 38 -18.57 5.10 27.30
N THR A 39 -18.64 4.02 28.08
CA THR A 39 -18.82 4.09 29.53
C THR A 39 -17.63 4.77 30.21
N ALA A 40 -16.40 4.35 29.86
CA ALA A 40 -15.18 4.92 30.40
C ALA A 40 -15.02 6.42 30.03
N GLN A 41 -15.35 6.77 28.77
CA GLN A 41 -15.31 8.16 28.30
C GLN A 41 -16.27 9.05 29.09
N VAL A 42 -17.52 8.64 29.26
CA VAL A 42 -18.52 9.41 30.02
C VAL A 42 -18.05 9.61 31.47
N LYS A 43 -17.50 8.57 32.09
CA LYS A 43 -16.97 8.66 33.45
C LYS A 43 -15.81 9.67 33.55
N ALA A 44 -14.83 9.59 32.62
CA ALA A 44 -13.70 10.51 32.59
C ALA A 44 -14.13 11.96 32.34
N GLU A 45 -15.04 12.20 31.39
CA GLU A 45 -15.60 13.53 31.09
C GLU A 45 -16.37 14.13 32.28
N GLN A 46 -17.15 13.33 33.00
CA GLN A 46 -17.86 13.77 34.19
C GLN A 46 -16.91 14.19 35.32
N LEU A 47 -15.86 13.41 35.57
CA LEU A 47 -14.84 13.74 36.58
C LEU A 47 -14.11 15.04 36.20
N GLN A 48 -13.72 15.20 34.94
CA GLN A 48 -13.06 16.41 34.45
C GLN A 48 -13.99 17.65 34.50
N ALA A 49 -15.26 17.51 34.13
CA ALA A 49 -16.24 18.59 34.19
C ALA A 49 -16.46 19.05 35.62
N THR A 50 -16.57 18.13 36.58
CA THR A 50 -16.74 18.46 38.02
C THR A 50 -15.51 19.24 38.50
N ARG A 51 -14.29 18.82 38.18
CA ARG A 51 -13.07 19.53 38.56
C ARG A 51 -12.99 20.94 37.97
N ASN A 52 -13.31 21.07 36.68
CA ASN A 52 -13.30 22.36 36.00
C ASN A 52 -14.35 23.31 36.60
N SER A 53 -15.57 22.82 36.93
CA SER A 53 -16.61 23.57 37.56
C SER A 53 -16.20 24.11 38.92
N LEU A 54 -15.64 23.26 39.79
CA LEU A 54 -15.18 23.67 41.11
C LEU A 54 -14.01 24.66 41.02
N SER A 55 -13.06 24.46 40.11
CA SER A 55 -11.98 25.41 39.88
C SER A 55 -12.47 26.78 39.43
N ALA A 56 -13.50 26.83 38.56
CA ALA A 56 -14.13 28.06 38.12
C ALA A 56 -14.87 28.77 39.27
N GLN A 57 -15.58 28.02 40.11
CA GLN A 57 -16.28 28.56 41.28
C GLN A 57 -15.32 29.17 42.32
N ILE A 58 -14.19 28.52 42.58
CA ILE A 58 -13.11 29.06 43.44
C ILE A 58 -12.55 30.37 42.86
N GLY A 59 -12.29 30.40 41.55
CA GLY A 59 -11.84 31.61 40.86
C GLY A 59 -12.83 32.78 41.02
N GLN A 60 -14.11 32.49 40.87
CA GLN A 60 -15.20 33.51 41.03
C GLN A 60 -15.34 33.97 42.46
N ALA A 61 -15.36 33.06 43.44
CA ALA A 61 -15.45 33.41 44.87
C ALA A 61 -14.27 34.29 45.30
N LYS A 62 -13.04 33.94 44.91
CA LYS A 62 -11.84 34.76 45.17
C LYS A 62 -11.92 36.15 44.55
N LYS A 63 -12.46 36.26 43.33
CA LYS A 63 -12.65 37.53 42.61
C LYS A 63 -13.69 38.42 43.31
N ASN A 64 -14.71 37.82 43.89
CA ASN A 64 -15.79 38.53 44.60
C ASN A 64 -15.42 38.87 46.06
N GLY A 65 -14.25 38.45 46.57
CA GLY A 65 -13.85 38.61 47.97
C GLY A 65 -14.62 37.70 48.94
N GLU A 66 -15.24 36.64 48.43
CA GLU A 66 -16.02 35.66 49.21
C GLU A 66 -15.08 34.57 49.79
N ASN A 67 -15.50 33.96 50.90
CA ASN A 67 -14.74 32.84 51.45
C ASN A 67 -14.85 31.60 50.55
N ALA A 68 -13.74 31.20 49.98
CA ALA A 68 -13.64 30.03 49.11
C ALA A 68 -13.19 28.75 49.86
N ASP A 69 -13.06 28.79 51.19
CA ASP A 69 -12.50 27.67 51.99
C ASP A 69 -13.30 26.38 51.82
N ALA A 70 -14.63 26.46 51.76
CA ALA A 70 -15.49 25.30 51.54
C ALA A 70 -15.30 24.70 50.15
N LEU A 71 -15.15 25.55 49.12
CA LEU A 71 -14.89 25.10 47.74
C LEU A 71 -13.45 24.54 47.60
N MET A 72 -12.50 25.18 48.25
CA MET A 72 -11.11 24.66 48.31
C MET A 72 -11.02 23.34 49.07
N ALA A 73 -11.80 23.17 50.16
CA ALA A 73 -11.92 21.90 50.89
C ALA A 73 -12.59 20.81 49.98
N GLN A 74 -13.56 21.17 49.15
CA GLN A 74 -14.13 20.24 48.16
C GLN A 74 -13.15 19.84 47.07
N VAL A 75 -12.35 20.78 46.57
CA VAL A 75 -11.25 20.44 45.63
C VAL A 75 -10.18 19.61 46.31
N ALA A 76 -9.76 19.97 47.52
CA ALA A 76 -8.81 19.18 48.30
C ALA A 76 -9.35 17.77 48.63
N ALA A 77 -10.66 17.62 48.82
CA ALA A 77 -11.31 16.32 48.95
C ALA A 77 -11.40 15.56 47.61
N LEU A 78 -11.44 16.26 46.48
CA LEU A 78 -11.33 15.70 45.13
C LEU A 78 -9.87 15.38 44.77
N ASP A 79 -8.91 16.17 45.25
CA ASP A 79 -7.46 15.97 45.12
C ASP A 79 -6.89 15.10 46.23
N SER A 80 -7.71 14.57 47.17
CA SER A 80 -7.24 13.56 48.11
C SER A 80 -6.76 12.32 47.37
N GLU A 81 -5.66 11.70 47.83
CA GLU A 81 -4.96 10.60 47.18
C GLU A 81 -5.88 9.52 46.57
N GLN A 82 -7.08 9.36 47.13
CA GLN A 82 -8.07 8.37 46.69
C GLN A 82 -8.82 8.78 45.43
N LYS A 83 -9.08 10.07 45.15
CA LYS A 83 -9.81 10.55 43.99
C LYS A 83 -8.90 10.94 42.81
N ASP A 84 -7.67 11.39 43.08
CA ASP A 84 -6.63 11.50 42.06
C ASP A 84 -6.28 10.13 41.49
N SER A 85 -6.32 9.08 42.34
CA SER A 85 -6.25 7.69 41.94
C SER A 85 -7.44 7.29 41.03
N GLU A 86 -8.68 7.62 41.42
CA GLU A 86 -9.87 7.29 40.62
C GLU A 86 -9.91 7.97 39.23
N GLN A 87 -9.42 9.20 39.13
CA GLN A 87 -9.31 9.89 37.83
C GLN A 87 -8.22 9.28 36.99
N LYS A 88 -7.02 9.04 37.53
CA LYS A 88 -5.93 8.37 36.84
C LYS A 88 -6.32 6.96 36.40
N ASP A 89 -6.98 6.22 37.30
CA ASP A 89 -7.48 4.87 36.99
C ASP A 89 -8.52 4.88 35.88
N SER A 90 -9.41 5.90 35.86
CA SER A 90 -10.42 6.07 34.81
C SER A 90 -9.81 6.46 33.47
N GLU A 91 -8.83 7.36 33.47
CA GLU A 91 -8.08 7.75 32.25
C GLU A 91 -7.25 6.60 31.72
N GLN A 92 -6.59 5.86 32.60
CA GLN A 92 -5.83 4.65 32.23
C GLN A 92 -6.75 3.56 31.67
N GLN A 93 -7.88 3.30 32.30
CA GLN A 93 -8.87 2.34 31.81
C GLN A 93 -9.40 2.73 30.44
N TYR A 94 -9.70 4.02 30.22
CA TYR A 94 -10.10 4.52 28.90
C TYR A 94 -9.01 4.29 27.85
N ALA A 95 -7.76 4.62 28.19
CA ALA A 95 -6.61 4.42 27.28
C ALA A 95 -6.39 2.93 26.94
N GLU A 96 -6.50 2.04 27.92
CA GLU A 96 -6.38 0.58 27.71
C GLU A 96 -7.47 0.04 26.78
N ILE A 97 -8.73 0.48 26.97
CA ILE A 97 -9.84 0.08 26.11
C ILE A 97 -9.66 0.65 24.69
N GLN A 98 -9.23 1.91 24.56
CA GLN A 98 -8.94 2.52 23.27
C GLN A 98 -7.81 1.78 22.53
N ASN A 99 -6.73 1.44 23.23
CA ASN A 99 -5.63 0.65 22.67
C ASN A 99 -6.09 -0.74 22.20
N ALA A 100 -6.95 -1.41 22.96
CA ALA A 100 -7.52 -2.70 22.57
C ALA A 100 -8.40 -2.58 21.31
N LEU A 101 -9.20 -1.51 21.23
CA LEU A 101 -10.03 -1.22 20.06
C LEU A 101 -9.18 -0.90 18.82
N ASP A 102 -8.14 -0.09 18.99
CA ASP A 102 -7.22 0.28 17.91
C ASP A 102 -6.43 -0.95 17.42
N ALA A 103 -5.99 -1.84 18.33
CA ALA A 103 -5.33 -3.09 17.99
C ALA A 103 -6.25 -4.03 17.18
N LEU A 104 -7.51 -4.17 17.60
CA LEU A 104 -8.51 -4.94 16.86
C LEU A 104 -8.72 -4.36 15.46
N LEU A 105 -8.96 -3.05 15.35
CA LEU A 105 -9.21 -2.39 14.07
C LEU A 105 -7.98 -2.36 13.15
N ALA A 106 -6.77 -2.42 13.69
CA ALA A 106 -5.54 -2.49 12.92
C ALA A 106 -5.43 -3.77 12.06
N THR A 107 -6.13 -4.84 12.43
CA THR A 107 -6.13 -6.12 11.70
C THR A 107 -7.29 -6.28 10.71
N VAL A 108 -8.23 -5.34 10.69
CA VAL A 108 -9.42 -5.39 9.82
C VAL A 108 -9.09 -4.82 8.44
N PRO A 109 -9.35 -5.55 7.33
CA PRO A 109 -9.11 -5.04 5.98
C PRO A 109 -10.07 -3.93 5.60
N ASN A 110 -9.71 -3.17 4.56
CA ASN A 110 -10.60 -2.14 4.00
C ASN A 110 -11.85 -2.78 3.37
N PRO A 111 -13.07 -2.28 3.64
CA PRO A 111 -14.28 -2.79 2.98
C PRO A 111 -14.24 -2.57 1.47
N PRO A 112 -14.68 -3.55 0.65
CA PRO A 112 -14.68 -3.41 -0.80
C PRO A 112 -15.68 -2.34 -1.24
N HIS A 113 -15.39 -1.63 -2.35
CA HIS A 113 -16.35 -0.75 -3.01
C HIS A 113 -17.51 -1.56 -3.61
N GLU A 114 -18.69 -0.97 -3.71
CA GLU A 114 -19.91 -1.65 -4.19
C GLU A 114 -19.81 -2.19 -5.62
N SER A 115 -18.95 -1.59 -6.46
CA SER A 115 -18.71 -2.03 -7.84
C SER A 115 -17.77 -3.22 -7.96
N VAL A 116 -17.19 -3.70 -6.86
CA VAL A 116 -16.28 -4.85 -6.87
C VAL A 116 -17.08 -6.14 -6.94
N PRO A 117 -16.79 -7.05 -7.91
CA PRO A 117 -17.49 -8.31 -8.01
C PRO A 117 -17.22 -9.18 -6.77
N VAL A 118 -18.26 -9.85 -6.29
CA VAL A 118 -18.11 -10.82 -5.20
C VAL A 118 -17.51 -12.09 -5.78
N GLY A 119 -16.41 -12.56 -5.19
CA GLY A 119 -15.72 -13.77 -5.62
C GLY A 119 -14.78 -14.25 -4.53
N LYS A 120 -14.18 -15.42 -4.76
CA LYS A 120 -13.37 -16.14 -3.78
C LYS A 120 -11.85 -15.95 -4.00
N ASP A 121 -11.41 -16.02 -5.25
CA ASP A 121 -10.01 -16.02 -5.64
C ASP A 121 -9.83 -15.47 -7.08
N GLU A 122 -8.61 -15.61 -7.63
CA GLU A 122 -8.22 -15.08 -8.95
C GLU A 122 -9.09 -15.57 -10.11
N ASP A 123 -9.73 -16.73 -9.99
CA ASP A 123 -10.61 -17.29 -11.04
C ASP A 123 -11.94 -16.52 -11.17
N ASP A 124 -12.33 -15.78 -10.13
CA ASP A 124 -13.55 -14.96 -10.10
C ASP A 124 -13.30 -13.49 -10.52
N ASN A 125 -12.07 -13.13 -10.89
CA ASN A 125 -11.73 -11.80 -11.36
C ASN A 125 -12.38 -11.50 -12.71
N LEU A 126 -12.83 -10.25 -12.90
CA LEU A 126 -13.54 -9.83 -14.11
C LEU A 126 -12.58 -9.19 -15.11
N GLU A 127 -12.37 -9.82 -16.27
CA GLU A 127 -11.67 -9.16 -17.38
C GLU A 127 -12.52 -7.97 -17.89
N VAL A 128 -11.97 -6.75 -17.80
CA VAL A 128 -12.70 -5.53 -18.19
C VAL A 128 -12.27 -5.00 -19.55
N ARG A 129 -11.01 -5.27 -19.97
CA ARG A 129 -10.51 -4.91 -21.30
C ARG A 129 -9.22 -5.65 -21.64
N ARG A 130 -8.92 -5.67 -22.95
CA ARG A 130 -7.70 -6.29 -23.50
C ARG A 130 -7.10 -5.37 -24.55
N TRP A 131 -5.78 -5.35 -24.65
CA TRP A 131 -5.06 -4.61 -25.67
C TRP A 131 -3.97 -5.46 -26.33
N GLY A 132 -3.73 -5.21 -27.63
CA GLY A 132 -2.73 -5.90 -28.42
C GLY A 132 -3.12 -7.32 -28.79
N THR A 133 -2.36 -7.88 -29.73
CA THR A 133 -2.52 -9.26 -30.20
C THR A 133 -1.23 -10.03 -29.93
N PRO A 134 -1.28 -11.18 -29.22
CA PRO A 134 -0.13 -12.03 -29.05
C PRO A 134 0.55 -12.35 -30.39
N ARG A 135 1.88 -12.25 -30.42
CA ARG A 135 2.68 -12.60 -31.59
C ARG A 135 2.52 -14.08 -31.89
N VAL A 136 2.32 -14.40 -33.17
CA VAL A 136 2.40 -15.77 -33.67
C VAL A 136 3.86 -16.04 -34.04
N PHE A 137 4.45 -17.05 -33.42
CA PHE A 137 5.82 -17.48 -33.69
C PHE A 137 5.83 -18.61 -34.73
N ASP A 138 6.84 -18.63 -35.60
CA ASP A 138 7.13 -19.71 -36.55
C ASP A 138 8.05 -20.79 -35.93
N PHE A 139 8.38 -20.65 -34.66
CA PHE A 139 9.12 -21.57 -33.81
C PHE A 139 8.46 -21.66 -32.42
N PRO A 140 8.71 -22.72 -31.62
CA PRO A 140 8.21 -22.81 -30.26
C PRO A 140 8.85 -21.74 -29.37
N PRO A 141 8.07 -20.77 -28.82
CA PRO A 141 8.63 -19.78 -27.92
C PRO A 141 9.07 -20.43 -26.61
N LYS A 142 10.25 -20.06 -26.11
CA LYS A 142 10.79 -20.52 -24.84
C LYS A 142 10.31 -19.62 -23.68
N GLU A 143 10.14 -20.20 -22.49
CA GLU A 143 10.06 -19.40 -21.27
C GLU A 143 11.40 -18.68 -21.04
N HIS A 144 11.36 -17.50 -20.39
CA HIS A 144 12.58 -16.73 -20.12
C HIS A 144 13.64 -17.52 -19.36
N ALA A 145 13.22 -18.45 -18.48
CA ALA A 145 14.15 -19.31 -17.73
C ALA A 145 14.84 -20.37 -18.58
N ASP A 146 14.36 -20.62 -19.80
CA ASP A 146 14.92 -21.58 -20.76
C ASP A 146 15.72 -20.89 -21.89
N LEU A 147 15.83 -19.56 -21.87
CA LEU A 147 16.68 -18.82 -22.79
C LEU A 147 18.15 -18.96 -22.39
N GLU A 148 18.90 -19.63 -23.23
CA GLU A 148 20.30 -19.98 -22.94
C GLU A 148 21.24 -18.80 -23.16
N ASN A 149 22.17 -18.58 -22.24
CA ASN A 149 23.31 -17.66 -22.38
C ASN A 149 22.95 -16.19 -22.69
N ILE A 150 21.75 -15.72 -22.42
CA ILE A 150 21.37 -14.30 -22.65
C ILE A 150 21.79 -13.37 -21.51
N GLY A 151 22.44 -13.89 -20.48
CA GLY A 151 22.87 -13.11 -19.32
C GLY A 151 21.99 -13.23 -18.07
N LEU A 152 21.00 -14.14 -18.07
CA LEU A 152 20.30 -14.58 -16.87
C LEU A 152 21.14 -15.65 -16.15
N ASP A 153 21.42 -15.43 -14.84
CA ASP A 153 22.24 -16.34 -14.05
C ASP A 153 21.58 -16.62 -12.68
N PHE A 154 20.80 -17.68 -12.65
CA PHE A 154 20.11 -18.13 -11.44
C PHE A 154 21.08 -18.83 -10.47
N ASP A 155 22.08 -19.53 -10.98
CA ASP A 155 23.06 -20.25 -10.18
C ASP A 155 23.95 -19.28 -9.40
N ALA A 156 24.40 -18.20 -10.04
CA ALA A 156 25.12 -17.13 -9.36
C ALA A 156 24.25 -16.44 -8.30
N GLY A 157 22.98 -16.20 -8.59
CA GLY A 157 22.02 -15.65 -7.61
C GLY A 157 21.86 -16.57 -6.40
N ALA A 158 21.64 -17.86 -6.65
CA ALA A 158 21.51 -18.86 -5.60
C ALA A 158 22.79 -19.01 -4.76
N LYS A 159 23.97 -18.93 -5.38
CA LYS A 159 25.27 -18.96 -4.69
C LYS A 159 25.45 -17.76 -3.75
N LEU A 160 24.98 -16.57 -4.14
CA LEU A 160 25.17 -15.35 -3.36
C LEU A 160 24.18 -15.22 -2.21
N ALA A 161 22.91 -15.61 -2.41
CA ALA A 161 21.86 -15.28 -1.48
C ALA A 161 20.76 -16.36 -1.32
N GLY A 162 20.87 -17.47 -2.05
CA GLY A 162 19.86 -18.53 -2.02
C GLY A 162 18.91 -18.50 -3.21
N ALA A 163 17.88 -19.35 -3.16
CA ALA A 163 16.84 -19.40 -4.20
C ALA A 163 16.09 -18.06 -4.32
N ARG A 164 15.45 -17.82 -5.49
CA ARG A 164 14.69 -16.59 -5.77
C ARG A 164 15.54 -15.30 -5.77
N PHE A 165 16.83 -15.41 -6.05
CA PHE A 165 17.72 -14.31 -6.40
C PHE A 165 18.31 -14.58 -7.78
N THR A 166 18.54 -13.53 -8.55
CA THR A 166 19.03 -13.64 -9.94
C THR A 166 20.14 -12.61 -10.16
N VAL A 167 21.17 -13.02 -10.89
CA VAL A 167 22.21 -12.12 -11.41
C VAL A 167 21.93 -11.86 -12.88
N LEU A 168 21.95 -10.59 -13.28
CA LEU A 168 21.87 -10.16 -14.67
C LEU A 168 23.26 -9.74 -15.15
N ARG A 169 23.63 -10.13 -16.38
CA ARG A 169 24.96 -9.84 -16.96
C ARG A 169 24.87 -9.07 -18.27
N GLY A 170 25.86 -8.22 -18.52
CA GLY A 170 26.08 -7.56 -19.80
C GLY A 170 24.91 -6.73 -20.28
N ASP A 171 24.50 -6.92 -21.52
CA ASP A 171 23.44 -6.14 -22.16
C ASP A 171 22.07 -6.41 -21.53
N LEU A 172 21.86 -7.56 -20.90
CA LEU A 172 20.63 -7.84 -20.16
C LEU A 172 20.52 -6.97 -18.89
N ALA A 173 21.61 -6.78 -18.15
CA ALA A 173 21.64 -5.86 -17.01
C ALA A 173 21.41 -4.40 -17.46
N ARG A 174 21.91 -4.04 -18.65
CA ARG A 174 21.64 -2.74 -19.27
C ARG A 174 20.16 -2.60 -19.63
N LEU A 175 19.55 -3.63 -20.24
CA LEU A 175 18.12 -3.63 -20.58
C LEU A 175 17.25 -3.46 -19.33
N HIS A 176 17.54 -4.17 -18.24
CA HIS A 176 16.84 -4.00 -16.97
C HIS A 176 16.85 -2.54 -16.49
N ARG A 177 18.00 -1.89 -16.49
CA ARG A 177 18.13 -0.48 -16.14
C ARG A 177 17.40 0.44 -17.13
N ALA A 178 17.49 0.13 -18.44
CA ALA A 178 16.81 0.88 -19.51
C ALA A 178 15.27 0.86 -19.32
N ILE A 179 14.70 -0.28 -18.94
CA ILE A 179 13.28 -0.43 -18.65
C ILE A 179 12.87 0.51 -17.50
N ALA A 180 13.60 0.49 -16.38
CA ALA A 180 13.28 1.33 -15.23
C ALA A 180 13.37 2.83 -15.57
N GLN A 181 14.41 3.23 -16.30
CA GLN A 181 14.59 4.64 -16.74
C GLN A 181 13.48 5.07 -17.70
N PHE A 182 13.12 4.24 -18.66
CA PHE A 182 12.01 4.48 -19.58
C PHE A 182 10.67 4.68 -18.85
N MET A 183 10.37 3.83 -17.84
CA MET A 183 9.17 3.95 -17.00
C MET A 183 9.16 5.29 -16.25
N LEU A 184 10.24 5.64 -15.56
CA LEU A 184 10.36 6.92 -14.85
C LEU A 184 10.19 8.09 -15.77
N ASP A 185 10.88 8.11 -16.93
CA ASP A 185 10.78 9.18 -17.90
C ASP A 185 9.34 9.35 -18.44
N THR A 186 8.64 8.25 -18.67
CA THR A 186 7.24 8.27 -19.12
C THR A 186 6.35 8.88 -18.05
N HIS A 187 6.40 8.38 -16.82
CA HIS A 187 5.55 8.90 -15.74
C HIS A 187 5.82 10.36 -15.40
N THR A 188 7.09 10.79 -15.43
CA THR A 188 7.44 12.17 -15.06
C THR A 188 7.17 13.17 -16.18
N ARG A 189 7.46 12.83 -17.43
CA ARG A 189 7.35 13.77 -18.56
C ARG A 189 5.96 13.80 -19.17
N ASP A 190 5.32 12.63 -19.30
CA ASP A 190 4.06 12.49 -20.04
C ASP A 190 2.84 12.52 -19.11
N GLU A 191 2.99 12.11 -17.83
CA GLU A 191 1.87 11.82 -16.95
C GLU A 191 1.85 12.68 -15.66
N GLY A 192 2.84 13.57 -15.51
CA GLY A 192 2.86 14.61 -14.48
C GLY A 192 3.24 14.13 -13.07
N TYR A 193 3.88 12.97 -12.95
CA TYR A 193 4.41 12.51 -11.66
C TYR A 193 5.70 13.24 -11.30
N THR A 194 5.88 13.48 -10.00
CA THR A 194 7.15 13.94 -9.45
C THR A 194 7.98 12.71 -9.07
N GLU A 195 9.18 12.60 -9.65
CA GLU A 195 10.14 11.56 -9.28
C GLU A 195 10.69 11.82 -7.89
N MET A 196 10.70 10.78 -7.06
CA MET A 196 11.18 10.84 -5.68
C MET A 196 12.31 9.82 -5.47
N TYR A 197 13.37 10.24 -4.78
CA TYR A 197 14.37 9.34 -4.22
C TYR A 197 14.09 9.14 -2.74
N VAL A 198 13.75 7.91 -2.35
CA VAL A 198 13.25 7.59 -1.02
C VAL A 198 14.13 6.55 -0.31
N PRO A 199 14.11 6.51 1.03
CA PRO A 199 14.77 5.45 1.79
C PRO A 199 14.19 4.06 1.49
N TYR A 200 15.07 3.06 1.40
CA TYR A 200 14.71 1.64 1.24
C TYR A 200 14.58 0.90 2.57
N LEU A 201 15.05 1.52 3.65
CA LEU A 201 14.82 1.10 5.02
C LEU A 201 13.74 1.98 5.64
N ALA A 202 12.62 1.38 6.02
CA ALA A 202 11.51 2.07 6.65
C ALA A 202 11.37 1.66 8.12
N ASN A 203 10.83 2.55 8.94
CA ASN A 203 10.45 2.24 10.32
C ASN A 203 9.09 1.54 10.38
N ALA A 204 8.76 0.95 11.52
CA ALA A 204 7.49 0.25 11.72
C ALA A 204 6.26 1.16 11.51
N GLN A 205 6.37 2.44 11.84
CA GLN A 205 5.26 3.39 11.69
C GLN A 205 4.88 3.61 10.23
N ALA A 206 5.86 3.69 9.32
CA ALA A 206 5.60 3.81 7.89
C ALA A 206 4.91 2.56 7.32
N LEU A 207 5.35 1.36 7.74
CA LEU A 207 4.71 0.10 7.36
C LEU A 207 3.31 -0.07 7.98
N PHE A 208 3.08 0.46 9.17
CA PHE A 208 1.75 0.54 9.74
C PHE A 208 0.86 1.49 8.93
N GLY A 209 1.36 2.64 8.51
CA GLY A 209 0.63 3.64 7.73
C GLY A 209 0.02 3.07 6.44
N THR A 210 0.78 2.24 5.72
CA THR A 210 0.34 1.61 4.47
C THR A 210 -0.32 0.24 4.64
N GLY A 211 -0.34 -0.32 5.88
CA GLY A 211 -1.12 -1.52 6.21
C GLY A 211 -0.36 -2.83 6.15
N GLN A 212 0.97 -2.83 5.98
CA GLN A 212 1.78 -4.05 6.06
C GLN A 212 1.86 -4.57 7.50
N LEU A 213 2.00 -3.66 8.47
CA LEU A 213 1.98 -4.01 9.88
C LEU A 213 0.61 -3.73 10.52
N PRO A 214 0.21 -4.50 11.53
CA PRO A 214 0.93 -5.61 12.17
C PRO A 214 0.79 -6.95 11.43
N LYS A 215 -0.16 -7.10 10.50
CA LYS A 215 -0.65 -8.41 9.99
C LYS A 215 0.37 -9.18 9.16
N PHE A 216 1.21 -8.50 8.38
CA PHE A 216 2.10 -9.11 7.38
C PHE A 216 3.59 -9.01 7.76
N GLU A 217 3.93 -8.99 9.05
CA GLU A 217 5.33 -8.89 9.49
C GLU A 217 6.19 -10.07 8.97
N GLU A 218 5.60 -11.26 8.81
CA GLU A 218 6.30 -12.45 8.30
C GLU A 218 6.74 -12.31 6.83
N ASP A 219 6.07 -11.45 6.05
CA ASP A 219 6.42 -11.16 4.66
C ASP A 219 7.55 -10.13 4.52
N LEU A 220 8.04 -9.55 5.60
CA LEU A 220 9.00 -8.46 5.60
C LEU A 220 10.40 -8.93 6.00
N PHE A 221 11.41 -8.41 5.30
CA PHE A 221 12.80 -8.47 5.77
C PHE A 221 13.03 -7.41 6.83
N LYS A 222 13.44 -7.83 8.03
CA LYS A 222 13.67 -6.99 9.19
C LYS A 222 15.16 -6.95 9.55
N THR A 223 15.67 -5.76 9.91
CA THR A 223 17.02 -5.56 10.37
C THR A 223 17.04 -4.67 11.62
N ALA A 224 18.17 -4.64 12.34
CA ALA A 224 18.33 -3.83 13.54
C ALA A 224 19.60 -2.97 13.45
N LEU A 225 19.51 -1.76 14.00
CA LEU A 225 20.66 -0.89 14.25
C LEU A 225 20.60 -0.43 15.72
N GLY A 226 21.37 -1.08 16.58
CA GLY A 226 21.22 -0.95 18.04
C GLY A 226 19.84 -1.46 18.47
N GLU A 227 19.10 -0.66 19.23
CA GLU A 227 17.74 -0.97 19.69
C GLU A 227 16.64 -0.66 18.64
N ARG A 228 17.00 -0.02 17.51
CA ARG A 228 16.06 0.36 16.47
C ARG A 228 15.88 -0.77 15.46
N HIS A 229 14.63 -1.04 15.12
CA HIS A 229 14.27 -1.96 14.04
C HIS A 229 13.90 -1.20 12.78
N PHE A 230 14.38 -1.72 11.65
CA PHE A 230 14.04 -1.25 10.31
C PHE A 230 13.59 -2.43 9.46
N TYR A 231 12.85 -2.12 8.42
CA TYR A 231 12.39 -3.09 7.44
C TYR A 231 12.85 -2.67 6.05
N LEU A 232 13.33 -3.61 5.27
CA LEU A 232 13.51 -3.41 3.84
C LEU A 232 12.13 -3.28 3.19
N ILE A 233 11.91 -2.22 2.42
CA ILE A 233 10.58 -1.95 1.84
C ILE A 233 10.15 -3.06 0.88
N PRO A 234 8.90 -3.58 0.98
CA PRO A 234 8.34 -4.52 0.02
C PRO A 234 7.86 -3.83 -1.27
N THR A 235 7.75 -2.51 -1.23
CA THR A 235 7.29 -1.59 -2.28
C THR A 235 7.62 -0.16 -1.85
N SER A 236 7.95 0.71 -2.79
CA SER A 236 8.12 2.14 -2.50
C SER A 236 6.83 2.87 -2.16
N GLU A 237 5.66 2.24 -2.34
CA GLU A 237 4.39 2.70 -1.76
C GLU A 237 4.55 3.09 -0.29
N VAL A 238 5.26 2.27 0.51
CA VAL A 238 5.51 2.54 1.93
C VAL A 238 6.16 3.91 2.11
N SER A 239 7.24 4.17 1.41
CA SER A 239 7.99 5.41 1.55
C SER A 239 7.25 6.60 0.94
N LEU A 240 6.68 6.44 -0.27
CA LEU A 240 6.01 7.51 -1.00
C LEU A 240 4.72 7.99 -0.31
N THR A 241 3.89 7.04 0.13
CA THR A 241 2.59 7.37 0.75
C THR A 241 2.79 8.06 2.10
N ASN A 242 3.79 7.64 2.88
CA ASN A 242 4.09 8.23 4.18
C ASN A 242 4.77 9.61 4.11
N LEU A 243 5.10 10.15 2.94
CA LEU A 243 5.57 11.54 2.81
C LEU A 243 4.55 12.56 3.34
N VAL A 244 3.26 12.20 3.37
CA VAL A 244 2.18 13.04 3.90
C VAL A 244 1.67 12.58 5.27
N ALA A 245 2.38 11.65 5.94
CA ALA A 245 2.02 11.22 7.29
C ALA A 245 2.05 12.38 8.28
N ASP A 246 1.09 12.39 9.24
CA ASP A 246 0.90 13.44 10.26
C ASP A 246 0.77 14.87 9.69
N THR A 247 0.33 14.99 8.43
CA THR A 247 0.24 16.27 7.72
C THR A 247 -1.22 16.68 7.48
N VAL A 248 -1.48 17.99 7.50
CA VAL A 248 -2.70 18.60 7.01
C VAL A 248 -2.36 19.46 5.80
N LEU A 249 -2.67 18.95 4.61
CA LEU A 249 -2.49 19.64 3.34
C LEU A 249 -3.56 20.71 3.13
N GLU A 250 -3.29 21.71 2.30
CA GLU A 250 -4.35 22.56 1.79
C GLU A 250 -4.99 21.91 0.55
N GLU A 251 -6.25 22.16 0.26
CA GLU A 251 -6.94 21.60 -0.92
C GLU A 251 -6.21 21.95 -2.24
N ALA A 252 -5.59 23.13 -2.28
CA ALA A 252 -4.82 23.59 -3.44
C ALA A 252 -3.54 22.78 -3.70
N ASP A 253 -3.05 22.02 -2.72
CA ASP A 253 -1.89 21.15 -2.87
C ASP A 253 -2.25 19.83 -3.56
N LEU A 254 -3.54 19.48 -3.62
CA LEU A 254 -4.03 18.24 -4.23
C LEU A 254 -4.40 18.45 -5.72
N PRO A 255 -4.23 17.42 -6.57
CA PRO A 255 -3.65 16.10 -6.26
C PRO A 255 -2.12 16.10 -6.23
N LEU A 256 -1.51 15.22 -5.43
CA LEU A 256 -0.08 14.93 -5.46
C LEU A 256 0.16 13.59 -6.18
N TYR A 257 1.08 13.58 -7.13
CA TYR A 257 1.49 12.39 -7.88
C TYR A 257 2.99 12.16 -7.68
N TYR A 258 3.34 11.01 -7.09
CA TYR A 258 4.73 10.61 -6.82
C TYR A 258 5.07 9.32 -7.53
N THR A 259 6.30 9.23 -8.04
CA THR A 259 6.85 7.98 -8.59
C THR A 259 8.27 7.76 -8.08
N ALA A 260 8.64 6.50 -7.89
CA ALA A 260 10.01 6.12 -7.53
C ALA A 260 10.36 4.76 -8.12
N HIS A 261 11.59 4.62 -8.59
CA HIS A 261 12.22 3.32 -8.87
C HIS A 261 13.00 2.87 -7.64
N THR A 262 12.65 1.72 -7.11
CA THR A 262 13.37 1.14 -5.96
C THR A 262 13.52 -0.37 -6.08
N PRO A 263 14.56 -0.97 -5.48
CA PRO A 263 14.51 -2.36 -5.10
C PRO A 263 13.37 -2.56 -4.09
N CYS A 264 12.75 -3.74 -4.17
CA CYS A 264 11.67 -4.19 -3.28
C CYS A 264 12.05 -5.56 -2.73
N PHE A 265 11.67 -5.83 -1.48
CA PHE A 265 12.08 -7.03 -0.76
C PHE A 265 10.88 -7.73 -0.16
N ARG A 266 10.67 -9.01 -0.49
CA ARG A 266 9.56 -9.83 0.02
C ARG A 266 10.06 -11.20 0.43
N SER A 267 9.71 -11.66 1.65
CA SER A 267 10.08 -13.00 2.11
C SER A 267 9.29 -14.10 1.41
N GLU A 268 8.16 -13.75 0.74
CA GLU A 268 7.30 -14.67 0.01
C GLU A 268 6.81 -15.84 0.89
N ALA A 269 6.52 -15.57 2.16
CA ALA A 269 6.18 -16.59 3.19
C ALA A 269 5.00 -17.49 2.80
N GLY A 270 4.00 -16.95 2.09
CA GLY A 270 2.82 -17.70 1.63
C GLY A 270 2.94 -18.40 0.27
N SER A 271 4.10 -18.34 -0.42
CA SER A 271 4.22 -18.72 -1.83
C SER A 271 4.94 -20.05 -2.07
N HIS A 272 4.89 -20.98 -1.11
CA HIS A 272 5.56 -22.27 -1.24
C HIS A 272 5.09 -23.04 -2.49
N GLY A 273 6.07 -23.44 -3.35
CA GLY A 273 5.81 -24.23 -4.55
C GLY A 273 5.28 -23.46 -5.77
N ARG A 274 5.00 -22.14 -5.66
CA ARG A 274 4.54 -21.31 -6.78
C ARG A 274 5.74 -20.61 -7.42
N ASP A 275 5.79 -20.58 -8.76
CA ASP A 275 6.80 -19.87 -9.56
C ASP A 275 8.22 -20.00 -9.00
N VAL A 276 8.64 -21.24 -8.70
CA VAL A 276 9.97 -21.52 -8.10
C VAL A 276 11.12 -21.37 -9.09
N ARG A 277 10.81 -21.27 -10.38
CA ARG A 277 11.76 -21.14 -11.49
C ARG A 277 11.56 -19.79 -12.18
N GLY A 278 12.67 -19.20 -12.64
CA GLY A 278 12.64 -17.92 -13.36
C GLY A 278 12.53 -16.70 -12.46
N MET A 279 12.16 -15.55 -13.05
CA MET A 279 12.14 -14.23 -12.40
C MET A 279 10.75 -13.73 -12.00
N ILE A 280 9.69 -14.54 -12.12
CA ILE A 280 8.32 -14.10 -11.83
C ILE A 280 8.14 -13.77 -10.35
N ARG A 281 8.82 -14.54 -9.48
CA ARG A 281 8.71 -14.41 -8.02
C ARG A 281 10.08 -14.44 -7.35
N GLN A 282 10.54 -13.28 -6.92
CA GLN A 282 11.88 -13.06 -6.38
C GLN A 282 11.81 -12.45 -4.98
N HIS A 283 12.79 -12.73 -4.11
CA HIS A 283 12.94 -12.07 -2.80
C HIS A 283 13.41 -10.61 -2.95
N GLN A 284 14.13 -10.31 -4.01
CA GLN A 284 14.56 -8.99 -4.39
C GLN A 284 14.18 -8.73 -5.84
N PHE A 285 13.50 -7.63 -6.12
CA PHE A 285 13.13 -7.20 -7.46
C PHE A 285 13.02 -5.68 -7.51
N ASP A 286 13.07 -5.11 -8.70
CA ASP A 286 12.93 -3.69 -8.92
C ASP A 286 11.52 -3.35 -9.39
N LYS A 287 11.00 -2.23 -8.90
CA LYS A 287 9.68 -1.73 -9.26
C LYS A 287 9.70 -0.20 -9.41
N VAL A 288 9.07 0.29 -10.45
CA VAL A 288 8.65 1.69 -10.52
C VAL A 288 7.26 1.76 -9.94
N GLU A 289 7.08 2.54 -8.89
CA GLU A 289 5.82 2.70 -8.18
C GLU A 289 5.22 4.06 -8.47
N MET A 290 3.92 4.10 -8.57
CA MET A 290 3.11 5.31 -8.68
C MET A 290 2.22 5.44 -7.45
N VAL A 291 2.21 6.61 -6.82
CA VAL A 291 1.33 6.93 -5.70
C VAL A 291 0.60 8.23 -5.98
N LYS A 292 -0.69 8.26 -5.70
CA LYS A 292 -1.50 9.48 -5.75
C LYS A 292 -2.11 9.77 -4.39
N ILE A 293 -2.05 11.04 -3.97
CA ILE A 293 -2.72 11.57 -2.79
C ILE A 293 -3.75 12.56 -3.31
N VAL A 294 -5.03 12.31 -3.04
CA VAL A 294 -6.12 13.02 -3.72
C VAL A 294 -7.27 13.34 -2.77
N ALA A 295 -8.12 14.27 -3.18
CA ALA A 295 -9.41 14.51 -2.53
C ALA A 295 -10.35 13.30 -2.74
N PRO A 296 -11.22 12.97 -1.76
CA PRO A 296 -12.11 11.81 -1.83
C PRO A 296 -12.98 11.77 -3.09
N GLU A 297 -13.47 12.93 -3.52
CA GLU A 297 -14.44 13.07 -4.63
C GLU A 297 -13.85 12.64 -5.98
N THR A 298 -12.54 12.73 -6.15
CA THR A 298 -11.85 12.43 -7.41
C THR A 298 -11.19 11.06 -7.43
N SER A 299 -11.18 10.33 -6.30
CA SER A 299 -10.28 9.18 -6.11
C SER A 299 -10.57 8.01 -7.06
N TYR A 300 -11.81 7.78 -7.47
CA TYR A 300 -12.12 6.70 -8.42
C TYR A 300 -11.78 7.08 -9.87
N ASP A 301 -11.93 8.35 -10.26
CA ASP A 301 -11.45 8.85 -11.55
C ASP A 301 -9.92 8.79 -11.60
N GLU A 302 -9.27 9.06 -10.48
CA GLU A 302 -7.81 8.95 -10.35
C GLU A 302 -7.32 7.49 -10.38
N LEU A 303 -8.14 6.51 -9.97
CA LEU A 303 -7.84 5.09 -10.15
C LEU A 303 -7.84 4.71 -11.64
N GLU A 304 -8.82 5.17 -12.41
CA GLU A 304 -8.86 4.93 -13.85
C GLU A 304 -7.63 5.55 -14.56
N LYS A 305 -7.25 6.78 -14.20
CA LYS A 305 -6.03 7.41 -14.72
C LYS A 305 -4.76 6.68 -14.32
N LEU A 306 -4.66 6.24 -13.05
CA LEU A 306 -3.53 5.46 -12.55
C LEU A 306 -3.35 4.16 -13.34
N THR A 307 -4.46 3.47 -13.58
CA THR A 307 -4.48 2.24 -14.39
C THR A 307 -4.06 2.53 -15.82
N ALA A 308 -4.58 3.60 -16.43
CA ALA A 308 -4.19 4.02 -17.78
C ALA A 308 -2.69 4.39 -17.88
N ASN A 309 -2.09 4.98 -16.85
CA ASN A 309 -0.66 5.26 -16.80
C ASN A 309 0.18 3.96 -16.85
N ALA A 310 -0.23 2.92 -16.12
CA ALA A 310 0.43 1.61 -16.18
C ALA A 310 0.23 0.93 -17.56
N GLU A 311 -0.97 1.02 -18.15
CA GLU A 311 -1.26 0.52 -19.49
C GLU A 311 -0.40 1.19 -20.56
N ASN A 312 -0.16 2.50 -20.45
CA ASN A 312 0.66 3.28 -21.38
C ASN A 312 2.09 2.72 -21.51
N ILE A 313 2.69 2.24 -20.43
CA ILE A 313 4.00 1.57 -20.48
C ILE A 313 3.94 0.32 -21.36
N LEU A 314 2.94 -0.54 -21.16
CA LEU A 314 2.77 -1.77 -21.95
C LEU A 314 2.49 -1.47 -23.41
N GLN A 315 1.68 -0.45 -23.70
CA GLN A 315 1.37 -0.01 -25.05
C GLN A 315 2.61 0.52 -25.77
N LYS A 316 3.40 1.38 -25.11
CA LYS A 316 4.65 1.90 -25.70
C LYS A 316 5.68 0.79 -25.94
N LEU A 317 5.68 -0.26 -25.11
CA LEU A 317 6.51 -1.45 -25.31
C LEU A 317 5.90 -2.46 -26.29
N ASN A 318 4.71 -2.20 -26.83
CA ASN A 318 3.96 -3.10 -27.72
C ASN A 318 3.82 -4.53 -27.14
N LEU A 319 3.51 -4.62 -25.84
CA LEU A 319 3.29 -5.88 -25.14
C LEU A 319 1.79 -6.12 -24.94
N PRO A 320 1.24 -7.25 -25.47
CA PRO A 320 -0.19 -7.57 -25.31
C PRO A 320 -0.53 -7.81 -23.83
N TYR A 321 -1.65 -7.25 -23.37
CA TYR A 321 -2.09 -7.38 -21.98
C TYR A 321 -3.62 -7.41 -21.88
N ARG A 322 -4.11 -7.79 -20.71
CA ARG A 322 -5.49 -7.59 -20.28
C ARG A 322 -5.55 -6.86 -18.93
N VAL A 323 -6.66 -6.20 -18.67
CA VAL A 323 -6.96 -5.58 -17.38
C VAL A 323 -8.09 -6.35 -16.72
N VAL A 324 -7.89 -6.75 -15.48
CA VAL A 324 -8.89 -7.46 -14.68
C VAL A 324 -9.26 -6.63 -13.45
N LEU A 325 -10.55 -6.57 -13.13
CA LEU A 325 -11.04 -6.04 -11.86
C LEU A 325 -11.04 -7.18 -10.86
N LEU A 326 -10.29 -7.03 -9.79
CA LEU A 326 -10.20 -8.05 -8.75
C LEU A 326 -11.53 -8.21 -8.04
N CYS A 327 -11.90 -9.46 -7.75
CA CYS A 327 -13.05 -9.80 -6.92
C CYS A 327 -12.75 -9.56 -5.42
N THR A 328 -13.77 -9.58 -4.60
CA THR A 328 -13.65 -9.29 -3.16
C THR A 328 -12.67 -10.20 -2.44
N GLY A 329 -12.52 -11.47 -2.86
CA GLY A 329 -11.62 -12.45 -2.23
C GLY A 329 -10.15 -12.31 -2.61
N ASP A 330 -9.85 -11.64 -3.74
CA ASP A 330 -8.48 -11.50 -4.27
C ASP A 330 -7.85 -10.12 -3.99
N MET A 331 -8.62 -9.16 -3.46
CA MET A 331 -8.14 -7.81 -3.18
C MET A 331 -7.14 -7.75 -2.03
N GLY A 332 -6.12 -6.89 -2.16
CA GLY A 332 -5.15 -6.56 -1.12
C GLY A 332 -5.79 -5.92 0.13
N PHE A 333 -5.16 -6.07 1.29
CA PHE A 333 -5.67 -5.68 2.61
C PHE A 333 -6.16 -4.22 2.69
N SER A 334 -5.40 -3.28 2.17
CA SER A 334 -5.70 -1.84 2.24
C SER A 334 -6.61 -1.34 1.13
N ALA A 335 -6.86 -2.15 0.09
CA ALA A 335 -7.59 -1.74 -1.11
C ALA A 335 -9.12 -1.82 -0.92
N ALA A 336 -9.83 -0.81 -1.45
CA ALA A 336 -11.27 -0.82 -1.64
C ALA A 336 -11.69 -1.24 -3.06
N LYS A 337 -10.81 -1.02 -4.05
CA LYS A 337 -10.97 -1.46 -5.44
C LYS A 337 -9.60 -1.58 -6.10
N THR A 338 -9.39 -2.63 -6.87
CA THR A 338 -8.11 -2.90 -7.53
C THR A 338 -8.33 -3.38 -8.97
N TYR A 339 -7.52 -2.82 -9.88
CA TYR A 339 -7.31 -3.35 -11.21
C TYR A 339 -5.92 -3.96 -11.31
N ASP A 340 -5.83 -5.20 -11.79
CA ASP A 340 -4.57 -5.80 -12.18
C ASP A 340 -4.39 -5.75 -13.70
N LEU A 341 -3.16 -5.47 -14.13
CA LEU A 341 -2.73 -5.61 -15.50
C LEU A 341 -1.96 -6.91 -15.60
N GLU A 342 -2.35 -7.74 -16.56
CA GLU A 342 -1.69 -9.01 -16.82
C GLU A 342 -1.14 -9.01 -18.26
N VAL A 343 0.19 -9.20 -18.37
CA VAL A 343 0.90 -9.25 -19.66
C VAL A 343 0.93 -10.67 -20.22
N TRP A 344 0.80 -10.81 -21.52
CA TRP A 344 0.92 -12.10 -22.19
C TRP A 344 2.36 -12.61 -22.18
N LEU A 345 2.56 -13.84 -21.74
CA LEU A 345 3.84 -14.56 -21.78
C LEU A 345 3.73 -15.77 -22.72
N PRO A 346 4.27 -15.68 -23.94
CA PRO A 346 4.13 -16.73 -24.95
C PRO A 346 4.79 -18.06 -24.57
N GLY A 347 5.90 -18.05 -23.82
CA GLY A 347 6.54 -19.26 -23.33
C GLY A 347 5.66 -20.06 -22.38
N GLN A 348 4.84 -19.38 -21.56
CA GLN A 348 3.88 -19.99 -20.65
C GLN A 348 2.48 -20.17 -21.27
N GLY A 349 2.18 -19.50 -22.40
CA GLY A 349 0.87 -19.51 -23.04
C GLY A 349 -0.25 -18.91 -22.19
N LYS A 350 0.07 -17.93 -21.32
CA LYS A 350 -0.91 -17.30 -20.40
C LYS A 350 -0.57 -15.85 -20.07
N TYR A 351 -1.55 -15.15 -19.54
CA TYR A 351 -1.39 -13.83 -18.96
C TYR A 351 -0.84 -13.94 -17.53
N ARG A 352 0.05 -13.00 -17.16
CA ARG A 352 0.66 -12.91 -15.83
C ARG A 352 0.60 -11.48 -15.31
N GLU A 353 0.24 -11.32 -14.05
CA GLU A 353 0.21 -10.02 -13.37
C GLU A 353 1.56 -9.29 -13.50
N ILE A 354 1.51 -8.03 -13.93
CA ILE A 354 2.67 -7.14 -14.06
C ILE A 354 2.49 -5.82 -13.31
N SER A 355 1.26 -5.44 -13.03
CA SER A 355 0.89 -4.26 -12.25
C SER A 355 -0.40 -4.52 -11.49
N SER A 356 -0.50 -3.93 -10.30
CA SER A 356 -1.72 -3.88 -9.50
C SER A 356 -1.97 -2.43 -9.12
N CYS A 357 -3.12 -1.87 -9.50
CA CYS A 357 -3.52 -0.48 -9.30
C CYS A 357 -4.70 -0.40 -8.34
N SER A 358 -4.49 0.16 -7.14
CA SER A 358 -5.45 0.14 -6.04
C SER A 358 -5.87 1.53 -5.60
N ASN A 359 -7.15 1.69 -5.29
CA ASN A 359 -7.68 2.79 -4.50
C ASN A 359 -7.88 2.30 -3.06
N CYS A 360 -7.13 2.88 -2.13
CA CYS A 360 -7.20 2.55 -0.70
C CYS A 360 -8.20 3.45 0.05
N THR A 361 -8.84 4.38 -0.64
CA THR A 361 -9.71 5.39 -0.03
C THR A 361 -9.03 6.11 1.15
N ASP A 362 -9.70 6.34 2.24
CA ASP A 362 -9.16 6.96 3.45
C ASP A 362 -8.49 5.96 4.42
N PHE A 363 -8.41 4.69 4.06
CA PHE A 363 -7.93 3.62 4.94
C PHE A 363 -6.49 3.83 5.42
N GLN A 364 -5.57 4.11 4.50
CA GLN A 364 -4.17 4.41 4.83
C GLN A 364 -4.02 5.79 5.45
N ALA A 365 -4.74 6.79 4.94
CA ALA A 365 -4.73 8.14 5.48
C ALA A 365 -5.13 8.20 6.97
N ARG A 366 -6.11 7.38 7.39
CA ARG A 366 -6.49 7.25 8.80
C ARG A 366 -5.39 6.59 9.65
N ARG A 367 -4.64 5.64 9.10
CA ARG A 367 -3.53 4.98 9.81
C ARG A 367 -2.35 5.92 10.04
N MET A 368 -2.05 6.77 9.05
CA MET A 368 -0.90 7.70 9.08
C MET A 368 -1.29 9.16 9.37
N GLN A 369 -2.57 9.43 9.72
CA GLN A 369 -3.08 10.77 10.04
C GLN A 369 -2.88 11.81 8.92
N ALA A 370 -2.95 11.38 7.65
CA ALA A 370 -2.86 12.27 6.51
C ALA A 370 -4.23 12.90 6.21
N ARG A 371 -4.29 14.20 6.20
CA ARG A 371 -5.54 14.97 6.05
C ARG A 371 -5.34 16.15 5.12
N TYR A 372 -6.43 16.72 4.63
CA TYR A 372 -6.44 17.99 3.93
C TYR A 372 -7.54 18.89 4.47
N ARG A 373 -7.43 20.19 4.23
CA ARG A 373 -8.43 21.18 4.60
C ARG A 373 -9.19 21.61 3.35
N PRO A 374 -10.48 21.19 3.21
CA PRO A 374 -11.34 21.70 2.13
C PRO A 374 -11.58 23.20 2.27
N LYS A 375 -11.67 23.93 1.14
CA LYS A 375 -11.92 25.39 1.12
C LYS A 375 -13.17 25.78 1.91
N ASP A 376 -14.21 24.96 1.80
CA ASP A 376 -15.53 25.24 2.38
C ASP A 376 -15.70 24.64 3.78
N SER A 377 -14.63 24.05 4.38
CA SER A 377 -14.69 23.43 5.70
C SER A 377 -13.50 23.82 6.57
N LYS A 378 -13.80 24.19 7.82
CA LYS A 378 -12.76 24.42 8.83
C LYS A 378 -12.20 23.12 9.41
N LYS A 379 -12.86 21.98 9.17
CA LYS A 379 -12.45 20.68 9.72
C LYS A 379 -11.64 19.91 8.67
N PRO A 380 -10.40 19.53 8.98
CA PRO A 380 -9.64 18.66 8.12
C PRO A 380 -10.34 17.32 7.90
N GLN A 381 -10.20 16.77 6.70
CA GLN A 381 -10.72 15.47 6.29
C GLN A 381 -9.56 14.58 5.86
N PRO A 382 -9.66 13.23 6.00
CA PRO A 382 -8.66 12.33 5.44
C PRO A 382 -8.55 12.51 3.92
N VAL A 383 -7.34 12.44 3.39
CA VAL A 383 -7.12 12.28 1.95
C VAL A 383 -7.45 10.86 1.53
N HIS A 384 -7.62 10.63 0.23
CA HIS A 384 -7.59 9.28 -0.35
C HIS A 384 -6.20 8.98 -0.92
N THR A 385 -5.76 7.74 -0.80
CA THR A 385 -4.49 7.27 -1.32
C THR A 385 -4.70 6.21 -2.39
N LEU A 386 -3.91 6.28 -3.44
CA LEU A 386 -3.88 5.29 -4.51
C LEU A 386 -2.44 4.87 -4.76
N ASN A 387 -2.24 3.64 -5.12
CA ASN A 387 -0.93 3.13 -5.52
C ASN A 387 -1.07 2.19 -6.71
N GLY A 388 -0.01 2.08 -7.50
CA GLY A 388 0.07 1.13 -8.58
C GLY A 388 1.48 0.97 -9.10
N SER A 389 1.81 -0.24 -9.57
CA SER A 389 3.10 -0.45 -10.22
C SER A 389 3.10 0.17 -11.62
N GLY A 390 4.11 0.92 -11.92
CA GLY A 390 4.27 1.57 -13.22
C GLY A 390 5.56 1.24 -13.98
N LEU A 391 6.06 -0.02 -14.03
CA LEU A 391 5.61 -1.35 -13.66
C LEU A 391 6.62 -2.10 -12.75
N ALA A 392 6.38 -3.40 -12.55
CA ALA A 392 7.42 -4.32 -12.03
C ALA A 392 8.51 -4.53 -13.09
N VAL A 393 9.72 -4.01 -12.85
CA VAL A 393 10.80 -3.97 -13.86
C VAL A 393 11.22 -5.38 -14.27
N GLY A 394 11.39 -6.29 -13.31
CA GLY A 394 11.77 -7.68 -13.59
C GLY A 394 10.74 -8.43 -14.42
N ARG A 395 9.44 -8.28 -14.12
CA ARG A 395 8.35 -8.90 -14.92
C ARG A 395 8.24 -8.27 -16.30
N THR A 396 8.51 -6.99 -16.45
CA THR A 396 8.58 -6.32 -17.77
C THR A 396 9.76 -6.86 -18.57
N LEU A 397 10.91 -7.07 -17.94
CA LEU A 397 12.04 -7.73 -18.59
C LEU A 397 11.65 -9.13 -19.07
N VAL A 398 11.01 -9.95 -18.24
CA VAL A 398 10.50 -11.27 -18.62
C VAL A 398 9.56 -11.17 -19.83
N ALA A 399 8.62 -10.24 -19.82
CA ALA A 399 7.68 -10.05 -20.93
C ALA A 399 8.40 -9.68 -22.23
N ILE A 400 9.42 -8.81 -22.17
CA ILE A 400 10.25 -8.47 -23.33
C ILE A 400 11.00 -9.69 -23.83
N LEU A 401 11.67 -10.42 -22.93
CA LEU A 401 12.45 -11.62 -23.30
C LEU A 401 11.56 -12.65 -24.03
N GLU A 402 10.35 -12.89 -23.54
CA GLU A 402 9.47 -13.89 -24.13
C GLU A 402 8.76 -13.40 -25.40
N ASN A 403 8.33 -12.14 -25.50
CA ASN A 403 7.63 -11.62 -26.67
C ASN A 403 8.56 -11.21 -27.83
N TYR A 404 9.80 -10.82 -27.52
CA TYR A 404 10.77 -10.31 -28.51
C TYR A 404 11.90 -11.29 -28.83
N GLN A 405 11.78 -12.56 -28.41
CA GLN A 405 12.74 -13.62 -28.75
C GLN A 405 12.70 -13.97 -30.23
N ASN A 406 13.84 -14.32 -30.77
CA ASN A 406 14.02 -14.77 -32.14
C ASN A 406 14.45 -16.27 -32.19
N ALA A 407 14.30 -16.90 -33.36
CA ALA A 407 14.60 -18.33 -33.54
C ALA A 407 16.07 -18.70 -33.25
N ASP A 408 16.98 -17.74 -33.41
CA ASP A 408 18.42 -17.91 -33.13
C ASP A 408 18.80 -17.68 -31.65
N GLY A 409 17.80 -17.43 -30.78
CA GLY A 409 17.96 -17.17 -29.34
C GLY A 409 18.32 -15.74 -29.00
N SER A 410 18.40 -14.84 -29.99
CA SER A 410 18.59 -13.42 -29.75
C SER A 410 17.26 -12.76 -29.30
N ILE A 411 17.36 -11.57 -28.71
CA ILE A 411 16.22 -10.77 -28.23
C ILE A 411 16.26 -9.41 -28.92
N THR A 412 15.27 -9.09 -29.72
CA THR A 412 15.11 -7.76 -30.31
C THR A 412 14.73 -6.75 -29.23
N ILE A 413 15.35 -5.57 -29.24
CA ILE A 413 15.01 -4.50 -28.29
C ILE A 413 13.77 -3.75 -28.78
N PRO A 414 12.73 -3.59 -27.94
CA PRO A 414 11.59 -2.74 -28.27
C PRO A 414 12.02 -1.32 -28.66
N GLU A 415 11.38 -0.75 -29.66
CA GLU A 415 11.72 0.56 -30.22
C GLU A 415 11.78 1.67 -29.13
N ALA A 416 10.85 1.68 -28.22
CA ALA A 416 10.79 2.65 -27.11
C ALA A 416 12.03 2.59 -26.19
N LEU A 417 12.75 1.47 -26.14
CA LEU A 417 13.95 1.31 -25.30
C LEU A 417 15.26 1.62 -26.02
N LEU A 418 15.28 1.75 -27.35
CA LEU A 418 16.50 2.02 -28.13
C LEU A 418 17.29 3.25 -27.63
N PRO A 419 16.65 4.39 -27.26
CA PRO A 419 17.36 5.54 -26.74
C PRO A 419 18.14 5.25 -25.44
N TYR A 420 17.70 4.28 -24.65
CA TYR A 420 18.31 3.90 -23.37
C TYR A 420 19.39 2.81 -23.51
N MET A 421 19.41 2.13 -24.66
CA MET A 421 20.31 0.99 -24.91
C MET A 421 21.66 1.39 -25.52
N GLY A 422 21.87 2.67 -25.86
CA GLY A 422 23.16 3.17 -26.37
C GLY A 422 23.58 2.54 -27.70
N GLY A 423 22.63 2.33 -28.61
CA GLY A 423 22.85 1.77 -29.94
C GLY A 423 22.71 0.26 -30.05
N ILE A 424 22.46 -0.45 -28.93
CA ILE A 424 22.18 -1.88 -28.95
C ILE A 424 20.72 -2.10 -29.41
N THR A 425 20.54 -2.80 -30.50
CA THR A 425 19.22 -3.12 -31.07
C THR A 425 18.78 -4.56 -30.82
N GLU A 426 19.73 -5.40 -30.38
CA GLU A 426 19.51 -6.83 -30.17
C GLU A 426 20.47 -7.35 -29.09
N ILE A 427 19.97 -8.18 -28.17
CA ILE A 427 20.79 -8.94 -27.24
C ILE A 427 21.03 -10.34 -27.83
N ARG A 428 22.29 -10.76 -27.95
CA ARG A 428 22.67 -12.06 -28.43
C ARG A 428 23.16 -12.97 -27.31
N PRO A 429 22.98 -14.29 -27.46
CA PRO A 429 23.58 -15.24 -26.53
C PRO A 429 25.07 -14.97 -26.31
N LEU A 430 25.52 -14.98 -25.05
CA LEU A 430 26.93 -14.83 -24.67
C LEU A 430 27.73 -16.03 -25.22
N ARG A 431 28.92 -15.76 -25.71
CA ARG A 431 29.82 -16.81 -26.21
C ARG A 431 30.49 -17.60 -25.10
#